data_5020e1174375c183bef51fa474dda935
#
_entry.id   5020e1174375c183bef51fa474dda935
#
_cell.length_a   1.000
_cell.length_b   1.000
_cell.length_c   1.000
_cell.angle_alpha   90.00
_cell.angle_beta   90.00
_cell.angle_gamma   90.00
#
_symmetry.space_group_name_H-M   'P 1'
#
loop_
_entity.id
_entity.type
_entity.pdbx_description
1 polymer ?
#
loop_
_entity_poly.entity_id
_entity_poly.type
_entity_poly.pdbx_seq_one_letter_code
_entity_poly.pdbx_strand_id
1 'polypeptide(L)' 'MGKKIIVPDMHCEKCVARITNCLDGINIKANIDLQAKTVEIADETQFQRAFDEIYELGFSPEGSDE' A
#
# COMPACT_ATOMS: atom_id res chain seq x y z
N MET A 1 1.79 0.31 -16.00
CA MET A 1 2.58 -0.53 -15.13
C MET A 1 2.43 -0.10 -13.70
N GLY A 2 2.32 -1.04 -12.80
CA GLY A 2 2.11 -0.73 -11.40
C GLY A 2 3.40 -0.40 -10.68
N LYS A 3 3.26 0.25 -9.54
CA LYS A 3 4.38 0.50 -8.65
C LYS A 3 4.11 -0.17 -7.32
N LYS A 4 5.17 -0.55 -6.65
CA LYS A 4 5.08 -1.23 -5.37
C LYS A 4 5.55 -0.33 -4.24
N ILE A 5 4.84 -0.42 -3.12
CA ILE A 5 5.22 0.25 -1.89
C ILE A 5 5.61 -0.84 -0.91
N ILE A 6 6.79 -0.74 -0.32
CA ILE A 6 7.22 -1.69 0.69
C ILE A 6 6.77 -1.18 2.03
N VAL A 7 6.07 -2.03 2.78
CA VAL A 7 5.55 -1.68 4.11
C VAL A 7 6.09 -2.69 5.11
N PRO A 8 7.31 -2.48 5.63
CA PRO A 8 7.93 -3.46 6.54
C PRO A 8 7.13 -3.70 7.80
N ASP A 9 6.34 -2.73 8.22
CA ASP A 9 5.51 -2.84 9.42
C ASP A 9 4.28 -3.70 9.21
N MET A 10 3.98 -4.07 7.97
CA MET A 10 2.81 -4.87 7.66
C MET A 10 3.14 -6.34 7.89
N HIS A 11 2.75 -6.86 9.04
CA HIS A 11 3.11 -8.22 9.41
C HIS A 11 1.93 -9.04 9.96
N CYS A 12 0.71 -8.55 9.77
CA CYS A 12 -0.48 -9.31 10.16
C CYS A 12 -1.64 -8.96 9.23
N GLU A 13 -2.64 -9.85 9.24
CA GLU A 13 -3.79 -9.66 8.35
C GLU A 13 -4.58 -8.39 8.69
N LYS A 14 -4.56 -7.97 9.93
CA LYS A 14 -5.25 -6.76 10.32
C LYS A 14 -4.62 -5.54 9.66
N CYS A 15 -3.31 -5.54 9.54
CA CYS A 15 -2.61 -4.46 8.85
C CYS A 15 -3.01 -4.43 7.38
N VAL A 16 -3.07 -5.60 6.76
CA VAL A 16 -3.50 -5.71 5.37
C VAL A 16 -4.91 -5.15 5.20
N ALA A 17 -5.81 -5.53 6.10
CA ALA A 17 -7.19 -5.07 6.04
C ALA A 17 -7.30 -3.56 6.18
N ARG A 18 -6.51 -2.98 7.06
CA ARG A 18 -6.52 -1.53 7.25
C ARG A 18 -6.10 -0.80 5.98
N ILE A 19 -5.02 -1.26 5.39
CA ILE A 19 -4.52 -0.64 4.15
C ILE A 19 -5.53 -0.85 3.03
N THR A 20 -6.05 -2.06 2.91
CA THR A 20 -7.02 -2.38 1.86
C THR A 20 -8.25 -1.47 1.98
N ASN A 21 -8.81 -1.36 3.19
CA ASN A 21 -10.00 -0.55 3.39
C ASN A 21 -9.73 0.93 3.13
N CYS A 22 -8.56 1.39 3.52
CA CYS A 22 -8.20 2.79 3.32
C CYS A 22 -8.12 3.11 1.82
N LEU A 23 -7.41 2.27 1.07
CA LEU A 23 -7.24 2.51 -0.36
C LEU A 23 -8.54 2.30 -1.12
N ASP A 24 -9.34 1.32 -0.72
CA ASP A 24 -10.62 1.08 -1.35
C ASP A 24 -11.57 2.26 -1.15
N GLY A 25 -11.51 2.89 -0.01
CA GLY A 25 -12.35 4.04 0.29
C GLY A 25 -12.05 5.25 -0.56
N ILE A 26 -10.88 5.31 -1.19
CA ILE A 26 -10.50 6.41 -2.08
C ILE A 26 -10.32 5.92 -3.52
N ASN A 27 -10.91 4.77 -3.84
CA ASN A 27 -10.92 4.21 -5.20
C ASN A 27 -9.53 3.92 -5.77
N ILE A 28 -8.61 3.51 -4.92
CA ILE A 28 -7.28 3.09 -5.38
C ILE A 28 -7.26 1.57 -5.39
N LYS A 29 -7.01 1.00 -6.56
CA LYS A 29 -6.88 -0.44 -6.68
C LYS A 29 -5.45 -0.85 -6.38
N ALA A 30 -5.30 -1.77 -5.45
CA ALA A 30 -4.00 -2.22 -5.02
C ALA A 30 -4.01 -3.72 -4.73
N ASN A 31 -2.87 -4.34 -4.97
CA ASN A 31 -2.63 -5.74 -4.63
C ASN A 31 -1.68 -5.76 -3.45
N ILE A 32 -2.12 -6.35 -2.35
CA ILE A 32 -1.33 -6.39 -1.14
C ILE A 32 -0.79 -7.79 -0.93
N ASP A 33 0.52 -7.88 -0.78
CA ASP A 33 1.20 -9.14 -0.52
C ASP A 33 1.80 -9.11 0.88
N LEU A 34 1.18 -9.86 1.79
CA LEU A 34 1.63 -9.88 3.17
C LEU A 34 2.99 -10.54 3.31
N GLN A 35 3.25 -11.58 2.54
CA GLN A 35 4.53 -12.27 2.63
C GLN A 35 5.69 -11.39 2.17
N ALA A 36 5.48 -10.67 1.09
CA ALA A 36 6.49 -9.76 0.56
C ALA A 36 6.43 -8.40 1.24
N LYS A 37 5.38 -8.15 2.01
CA LYS A 37 5.14 -6.87 2.69
C LYS A 37 5.10 -5.73 1.71
N THR A 38 4.43 -5.95 0.59
CA THR A 38 4.32 -4.95 -0.47
C THR A 38 2.88 -4.64 -0.80
N VAL A 39 2.68 -3.42 -1.28
CA VAL A 39 1.38 -2.97 -1.79
C VAL A 39 1.61 -2.52 -3.22
N GLU A 40 1.08 -3.27 -4.18
CA GLU A 40 1.25 -2.94 -5.58
C GLU A 40 0.10 -2.07 -6.05
N ILE A 41 0.42 -0.89 -6.54
CA ILE A 41 -0.57 0.06 -7.02
C ILE A 41 -0.71 -0.09 -8.53
N ALA A 42 -1.91 -0.42 -8.98
CA ALA A 42 -2.16 -0.66 -10.39
C ALA A 42 -1.98 0.60 -11.25
N ASP A 43 -2.40 1.74 -10.71
CA ASP A 43 -2.30 3.02 -11.40
C ASP A 43 -1.22 3.86 -10.75
N GLU A 44 -0.09 4.01 -11.45
CA GLU A 44 1.04 4.72 -10.87
C GLU A 44 0.76 6.20 -10.62
N THR A 45 -0.27 6.77 -11.24
CA THR A 45 -0.63 8.14 -10.94
C THR A 45 -1.21 8.29 -9.55
N GLN A 46 -1.66 7.17 -8.96
CA GLN A 46 -2.20 7.15 -7.61
C GLN A 46 -1.17 6.71 -6.57
N PHE A 47 0.06 6.46 -7.02
CA PHE A 47 1.11 5.95 -6.12
C PHE A 47 1.35 6.89 -4.95
N GLN A 48 1.53 8.17 -5.22
CA GLN A 48 1.82 9.12 -4.16
C GLN A 48 0.67 9.22 -3.16
N ARG A 49 -0.55 9.19 -3.68
CA ARG A 49 -1.71 9.24 -2.80
C ARG A 49 -1.78 8.02 -1.91
N ALA A 50 -1.56 6.85 -2.47
CA ALA A 50 -1.56 5.62 -1.70
C ALA A 50 -0.46 5.63 -0.65
N PHE A 51 0.73 6.08 -1.04
CA PHE A 51 1.86 6.18 -0.13
C PHE A 51 1.51 7.07 1.07
N ASP A 52 0.93 8.23 0.79
CA ASP A 52 0.57 9.18 1.86
C ASP A 52 -0.48 8.59 2.79
N GLU A 53 -1.46 7.90 2.24
CA GLU A 53 -2.53 7.30 3.05
C GLU A 53 -1.97 6.21 3.96
N ILE A 54 -1.07 5.40 3.43
CA ILE A 54 -0.44 4.36 4.24
C ILE A 54 0.38 4.98 5.36
N TYR A 55 1.09 6.04 5.06
CA TYR A 55 1.88 6.75 6.06
C TYR A 55 0.99 7.29 7.17
N GLU A 56 -0.17 7.83 6.82
CA GLU A 56 -1.09 8.39 7.80
C GLU A 56 -1.73 7.33 8.69
N LEU A 57 -1.76 6.09 8.24
CA LEU A 57 -2.26 4.99 9.06
C LEU A 57 -1.30 4.60 10.18
N GLY A 58 -0.09 5.15 10.16
CA GLY A 58 0.92 4.84 11.17
C GLY A 58 1.98 3.87 10.71
N PHE A 59 1.97 3.51 9.44
CA PHE A 59 3.00 2.64 8.87
C PHE A 59 4.17 3.46 8.36
N SER A 60 5.27 2.77 8.06
CA SER A 60 6.47 3.41 7.50
C SER A 60 6.69 2.90 6.08
N PRO A 61 5.90 3.38 5.11
CA PRO A 61 6.03 2.89 3.74
C PRO A 61 7.33 3.35 3.10
N GLU A 62 7.88 2.47 2.25
CA GLU A 62 9.08 2.78 1.48
C GLU A 62 8.75 2.59 0.01
N GLY A 63 9.03 3.58 -0.80
CA GLY A 63 8.76 3.50 -2.22
C GLY A 63 9.70 2.54 -2.92
N SER A 64 9.20 1.84 -3.92
CA SER A 64 10.00 0.95 -4.74
C SER A 64 9.57 1.10 -6.19
N ASP A 65 10.53 1.34 -7.06
CA ASP A 65 10.29 1.52 -8.49
C ASP A 65 10.59 0.24 -9.25
N GLU A 66 9.81 -0.75 -9.07
CA GLU A 66 10.00 -2.00 -9.81
C GLU A 66 9.02 -2.14 -10.93
#